data_a2d05255f565cbc116aa404d6e1e62e6
#
_entry.id   a2d05255f565cbc116aa404d6e1e62e6
#
_cell.length_a   1.000
_cell.length_b   1.000
_cell.length_c   1.000
_cell.angle_alpha   90.00
_cell.angle_beta   90.00
_cell.angle_gamma   90.00
#
_symmetry.space_group_name_H-M   'P 1'
#
loop_
_entity.id
_entity.type
_entity.pdbx_description
1 polymer ?
#
loop_
_entity_poly.entity_id
_entity_poly.type
_entity_poly.pdbx_seq_one_letter_code
_entity_poly.pdbx_strand_id
1 'polypeptide(L)'
;MAVDLATFSPKRILVCQLRQIGDVVLATPSIELLKRRYPDAEIHLLTEKKCAPLLEHNPHLGKVWALDKKVLSSLPQEIAWYWHVARTGHDLVVDFQQLPRCRWVVAFSGAPVRLSYTPPWYTRLLYTHSSDMLDGYSAMSKASVLRPLG
;
A
#
# COMPACT_ATOMS: atom_id res chain seq x y z
N MET A 1 -5.84 -14.94 -13.92
CA MET A 1 -7.07 -15.37 -13.21
C MET A 1 -7.39 -14.38 -12.08
N ALA A 2 -8.64 -14.05 -11.94
CA ALA A 2 -9.08 -13.21 -10.84
C ALA A 2 -9.07 -14.02 -9.52
N VAL A 3 -8.53 -13.42 -8.47
CA VAL A 3 -8.54 -14.02 -7.13
C VAL A 3 -9.93 -13.84 -6.52
N ASP A 4 -10.47 -14.90 -5.93
CA ASP A 4 -11.72 -14.81 -5.17
C ASP A 4 -11.43 -14.15 -3.81
N LEU A 5 -11.84 -12.90 -3.65
CA LEU A 5 -11.58 -12.15 -2.44
C LEU A 5 -12.33 -12.68 -1.22
N ALA A 6 -13.40 -13.43 -1.40
CA ALA A 6 -14.15 -14.02 -0.29
C ALA A 6 -13.33 -15.10 0.43
N THR A 7 -12.47 -15.82 -0.29
CA THR A 7 -11.62 -16.87 0.25
C THR A 7 -10.15 -16.45 0.38
N PHE A 8 -9.82 -15.24 -0.07
CA PHE A 8 -8.45 -14.74 -0.05
C PHE A 8 -7.94 -14.54 1.39
N SER A 9 -6.77 -15.08 1.66
CA SER A 9 -6.15 -15.00 2.99
C SER A 9 -4.67 -14.65 2.85
N PRO A 10 -4.34 -13.35 2.73
CA PRO A 10 -2.96 -12.94 2.55
C PRO A 10 -2.15 -13.15 3.82
N LYS A 11 -0.89 -13.52 3.67
CA LYS A 11 0.06 -13.64 4.77
C LYS A 11 0.84 -12.36 5.00
N ARG A 12 1.04 -11.58 3.95
CA ARG A 12 1.79 -10.33 4.01
C ARG A 12 1.13 -9.28 3.13
N ILE A 13 0.90 -8.10 3.70
CA ILE A 13 0.21 -6.99 3.05
C ILE A 13 1.15 -5.81 3.00
N LEU A 14 1.28 -5.17 1.83
CA LEU A 14 2.00 -3.92 1.68
C LEU A 14 1.01 -2.79 1.42
N VAL A 15 1.08 -1.74 2.25
CA VAL A 15 0.30 -0.51 2.06
C VAL A 15 1.24 0.59 1.58
N CYS A 16 0.89 1.24 0.48
CA CYS A 16 1.68 2.33 -0.11
C CYS A 16 1.02 3.67 0.20
N GLN A 17 1.66 4.46 1.05
CA GLN A 17 1.25 5.82 1.39
C GLN A 17 2.51 6.64 1.67
N LEU A 18 3.11 7.22 0.60
CA LEU A 18 4.42 7.86 0.71
C LEU A 18 4.39 9.20 1.42
N ARG A 19 3.44 10.04 1.13
CA ARG A 19 3.32 11.41 1.65
C ARG A 19 1.85 11.81 1.65
N GLN A 20 1.42 12.82 2.31
CA GLN A 20 2.03 13.72 3.28
C GLN A 20 1.80 13.18 4.68
N ILE A 21 2.40 13.81 5.71
CA ILE A 21 2.27 13.35 7.10
C ILE A 21 0.80 13.21 7.51
N GLY A 22 -0.04 14.21 7.20
CA GLY A 22 -1.48 14.15 7.49
C GLY A 22 -2.18 12.98 6.81
N ASP A 23 -1.86 12.72 5.54
CA ASP A 23 -2.43 11.60 4.78
C ASP A 23 -1.99 10.26 5.34
N VAL A 24 -0.74 10.15 5.78
CA VAL A 24 -0.21 8.93 6.40
C VAL A 24 -0.96 8.64 7.71
N VAL A 25 -1.17 9.65 8.53
CA VAL A 25 -1.94 9.51 9.77
C VAL A 25 -3.38 9.08 9.47
N LEU A 26 -4.01 9.68 8.44
CA LEU A 26 -5.38 9.34 8.04
C LEU A 26 -5.49 7.95 7.41
N ALA A 27 -4.39 7.33 7.01
CA ALA A 27 -4.37 5.95 6.53
C ALA A 27 -4.39 4.93 7.67
N THR A 28 -4.07 5.31 8.90
CA THR A 28 -3.97 4.37 10.03
C THR A 28 -5.28 3.64 10.34
N PRO A 29 -6.49 4.26 10.25
CA PRO A 29 -7.73 3.50 10.41
C PRO A 29 -7.89 2.40 9.37
N SER A 30 -7.45 2.64 8.13
CA SER A 30 -7.50 1.63 7.07
C SER A 30 -6.55 0.46 7.36
N ILE A 31 -5.38 0.74 7.91
CA ILE A 31 -4.42 -0.29 8.35
C ILE A 31 -5.06 -1.15 9.45
N GLU A 32 -5.74 -0.53 10.41
CA GLU A 32 -6.46 -1.24 11.46
C GLU A 32 -7.56 -2.14 10.88
N LEU A 33 -8.33 -1.64 9.91
CA LEU A 33 -9.35 -2.43 9.23
C LEU A 33 -8.76 -3.65 8.52
N LEU A 34 -7.62 -3.48 7.86
CA LEU A 34 -6.90 -4.59 7.24
C LEU A 34 -6.47 -5.63 8.27
N LYS A 35 -5.96 -5.19 9.41
CA LYS A 35 -5.54 -6.10 10.48
C LYS A 35 -6.73 -6.85 11.08
N ARG A 36 -7.87 -6.21 11.20
CA ARG A 36 -9.11 -6.86 11.67
C ARG A 36 -9.62 -7.89 10.69
N ARG A 37 -9.53 -7.58 9.38
CA ARG A 37 -9.97 -8.51 8.33
C ARG A 37 -9.02 -9.70 8.18
N TYR A 38 -7.73 -9.47 8.34
CA TYR A 38 -6.68 -10.48 8.19
C TYR A 38 -5.76 -10.47 9.42
N PRO A 39 -6.24 -10.98 10.56
CA PRO A 39 -5.49 -10.85 11.83
C PRO A 39 -4.15 -11.59 11.83
N ASP A 40 -4.00 -12.60 11.00
CA ASP A 40 -2.74 -13.36 10.90
C ASP A 40 -1.77 -12.77 9.88
N ALA A 41 -2.17 -11.74 9.15
CA ALA A 41 -1.32 -11.12 8.14
C ALA A 41 -0.32 -10.16 8.78
N GLU A 42 0.90 -10.15 8.25
CA GLU A 42 1.90 -9.13 8.57
C GLU A 42 1.70 -7.93 7.64
N ILE A 43 1.46 -6.76 8.21
CA ILE A 43 1.22 -5.53 7.43
C ILE A 43 2.49 -4.71 7.40
N HIS A 44 2.96 -4.40 6.19
CA HIS A 44 4.07 -3.49 5.95
C HIS A 44 3.54 -2.16 5.40
N LEU A 45 4.18 -1.07 5.76
CA LEU A 45 3.86 0.25 5.20
C LEU A 45 5.06 0.80 4.45
N LEU A 46 4.85 1.24 3.23
CA LEU A 46 5.83 1.99 2.45
C LEU A 46 5.50 3.48 2.58
N THR A 47 6.42 4.25 3.15
CA THR A 47 6.24 5.69 3.36
C THR A 47 7.57 6.43 3.22
N GLU A 48 7.53 7.75 3.15
CA GLU A 48 8.75 8.56 3.17
C GLU A 48 9.34 8.58 4.58
N LYS A 49 10.67 8.71 4.65
CA LYS A 49 11.41 8.71 5.92
C LYS A 49 10.86 9.71 6.94
N LYS A 50 10.44 10.88 6.49
CA LYS A 50 9.88 11.92 7.37
C LYS A 50 8.60 11.49 8.09
N CYS A 51 7.87 10.53 7.53
CA CYS A 51 6.62 10.03 8.11
C CYS A 51 6.82 8.81 9.01
N ALA A 52 7.94 8.10 8.87
CA ALA A 52 8.19 6.84 9.56
C ALA A 52 8.11 6.94 11.09
N PRO A 53 8.66 7.98 11.74
CA PRO A 53 8.59 8.07 13.21
C PRO A 53 7.19 8.04 13.79
N LEU A 54 6.19 8.53 13.06
CA LEU A 54 4.79 8.52 13.50
C LEU A 54 4.20 7.11 13.58
N LEU A 55 4.81 6.15 12.89
CA LEU A 55 4.25 4.82 12.70
C LEU A 55 5.08 3.70 13.30
N GLU A 56 6.28 4.00 13.81
CA GLU A 56 7.20 3.00 14.37
C GLU A 56 6.58 2.19 15.51
N HIS A 57 5.67 2.78 16.27
CA HIS A 57 5.02 2.15 17.41
C HIS A 57 3.58 1.70 17.12
N ASN A 58 3.16 1.71 15.85
CA ASN A 58 1.82 1.25 15.50
C ASN A 58 1.75 -0.28 15.67
N PRO A 59 0.85 -0.79 16.57
CA PRO A 59 0.79 -2.21 16.86
C PRO A 59 0.30 -3.07 15.69
N HIS A 60 -0.31 -2.45 14.68
CA HIS A 60 -0.83 -3.17 13.52
C HIS A 60 0.20 -3.34 12.40
N LEU A 61 1.35 -2.67 12.51
CA LEU A 61 2.41 -2.72 11.49
C LEU A 61 3.54 -3.64 11.92
N GLY A 62 3.90 -4.59 11.06
CA GLY A 62 5.05 -5.45 11.26
C GLY A 62 6.36 -4.84 10.78
N LYS A 63 6.30 -3.95 9.78
CA LYS A 63 7.47 -3.28 9.24
C LYS A 63 7.07 -1.97 8.55
N VAL A 64 7.94 -0.97 8.67
CA VAL A 64 7.82 0.30 7.93
C VAL A 64 9.01 0.41 6.98
N TRP A 65 8.73 0.50 5.68
CA TRP A 65 9.73 0.76 4.65
C TRP A 65 9.84 2.28 4.46
N ALA A 66 10.92 2.86 4.94
CA ALA A 66 11.13 4.32 4.92
C ALA A 66 11.97 4.72 3.70
N LEU A 67 11.34 5.40 2.75
CA LEU A 67 12.02 5.91 1.56
C LEU A 67 12.84 7.13 1.93
N ASP A 68 14.16 7.05 1.78
CA ASP A 68 15.08 8.14 2.01
C ASP A 68 15.69 8.62 0.69
N LYS A 69 15.17 9.72 0.17
CA LYS A 69 15.63 10.31 -1.09
C LYS A 69 17.05 10.86 -1.02
N LYS A 70 17.55 11.13 0.18
CA LYS A 70 18.93 11.61 0.36
C LYS A 70 19.94 10.49 0.19
N VAL A 71 19.57 9.27 0.57
CA VAL A 71 20.40 8.07 0.40
C VAL A 71 20.30 7.55 -1.03
N LEU A 72 19.09 7.56 -1.59
CA LEU A 72 18.83 7.09 -2.95
C LEU A 72 19.03 8.25 -3.93
N SER A 73 20.28 8.58 -4.20
CA SER A 73 20.63 9.77 -4.96
C SER A 73 20.54 9.62 -6.48
N SER A 74 20.39 8.40 -6.99
CA SER A 74 20.30 8.15 -8.44
C SER A 74 19.06 7.31 -8.76
N LEU A 75 18.56 7.42 -9.99
CA LEU A 75 17.41 6.64 -10.43
C LEU A 75 17.65 5.11 -10.35
N PRO A 76 18.82 4.58 -10.77
CA PRO A 76 19.08 3.15 -10.61
C PRO A 76 19.03 2.66 -9.17
N GLN A 77 19.55 3.44 -8.20
CA GLN A 77 19.47 3.12 -6.78
C GLN A 77 18.04 3.11 -6.29
N GLU A 78 17.25 4.08 -6.72
CA GLU A 78 15.84 4.21 -6.35
C GLU A 78 15.04 3.01 -6.88
N ILE A 79 15.23 2.65 -8.14
CA ILE A 79 14.56 1.51 -8.76
C ILE A 79 14.97 0.19 -8.07
N ALA A 80 16.24 0.01 -7.76
CA ALA A 80 16.71 -1.18 -7.05
C ALA A 80 16.07 -1.31 -5.67
N TRP A 81 15.88 -0.20 -4.97
CA TRP A 81 15.22 -0.19 -3.67
C TRP A 81 13.73 -0.57 -3.79
N TYR A 82 13.03 -0.04 -4.79
CA TYR A 82 11.63 -0.40 -5.04
C TYR A 82 11.49 -1.89 -5.35
N TRP A 83 12.39 -2.42 -6.15
CA TRP A 83 12.44 -3.84 -6.47
C TRP A 83 12.62 -4.67 -5.20
N HIS A 84 13.56 -4.26 -4.33
CA HIS A 84 13.82 -4.95 -3.06
C HIS A 84 12.57 -4.96 -2.17
N VAL A 85 11.91 -3.82 -2.01
CA VAL A 85 10.67 -3.73 -1.22
C VAL A 85 9.59 -4.63 -1.83
N ALA A 86 9.39 -4.52 -3.13
CA ALA A 86 8.33 -5.25 -3.84
C ALA A 86 8.53 -6.77 -3.80
N ARG A 87 9.78 -7.22 -3.89
CA ARG A 87 10.11 -8.65 -3.94
C ARG A 87 10.28 -9.30 -2.57
N THR A 88 9.96 -8.61 -1.50
CA THR A 88 9.92 -9.18 -0.15
C THR A 88 8.85 -10.28 -0.01
N GLY A 89 7.88 -10.29 -0.92
CA GLY A 89 6.87 -11.35 -0.97
C GLY A 89 5.54 -10.93 -0.35
N HIS A 90 4.85 -9.98 -0.98
CA HIS A 90 3.55 -9.54 -0.53
C HIS A 90 2.45 -10.23 -1.33
N ASP A 91 1.39 -10.66 -0.65
CA ASP A 91 0.22 -11.30 -1.27
C ASP A 91 -0.85 -10.28 -1.66
N LEU A 92 -0.88 -9.16 -0.94
CA LEU A 92 -1.80 -8.04 -1.18
C LEU A 92 -1.01 -6.74 -1.15
N VAL A 93 -1.19 -5.92 -2.14
CA VAL A 93 -0.65 -4.55 -2.17
C VAL A 93 -1.82 -3.58 -2.27
N VAL A 94 -1.87 -2.63 -1.34
CA VAL A 94 -2.88 -1.57 -1.33
C VAL A 94 -2.18 -0.24 -1.59
N ASP A 95 -2.54 0.44 -2.67
CA ASP A 95 -1.95 1.71 -3.08
C ASP A 95 -2.97 2.82 -2.89
N PHE A 96 -2.74 3.68 -1.93
CA PHE A 96 -3.64 4.80 -1.63
C PHE A 96 -3.33 6.08 -2.42
N GLN A 97 -2.19 6.14 -3.10
CA GLN A 97 -1.76 7.40 -3.72
C GLN A 97 -1.57 7.34 -5.24
N GLN A 98 -1.24 6.17 -5.78
CA GLN A 98 -0.93 6.01 -7.21
C GLN A 98 0.16 6.97 -7.73
N LEU A 99 1.10 7.33 -6.85
CA LEU A 99 2.27 8.10 -7.25
C LEU A 99 3.18 7.24 -8.13
N PRO A 100 3.99 7.84 -9.02
CA PRO A 100 4.91 7.07 -9.86
C PRO A 100 5.78 6.09 -9.06
N ARG A 101 6.26 6.50 -7.88
CA ARG A 101 7.04 5.63 -6.99
C ARG A 101 6.24 4.44 -6.50
N CYS A 102 4.99 4.65 -6.09
CA CYS A 102 4.11 3.57 -5.67
C CYS A 102 3.86 2.61 -6.84
N ARG A 103 3.66 3.12 -8.04
CA ARG A 103 3.41 2.30 -9.24
C ARG A 103 4.58 1.36 -9.54
N TRP A 104 5.83 1.80 -9.36
CA TRP A 104 7.00 0.95 -9.51
C TRP A 104 6.94 -0.25 -8.57
N VAL A 105 6.64 0.00 -7.30
CA VAL A 105 6.53 -1.06 -6.29
C VAL A 105 5.38 -2.01 -6.62
N VAL A 106 4.23 -1.47 -6.99
CA VAL A 106 3.06 -2.29 -7.38
C VAL A 106 3.40 -3.18 -8.58
N ALA A 107 4.04 -2.61 -9.60
CA ALA A 107 4.41 -3.34 -10.80
C ALA A 107 5.41 -4.47 -10.51
N PHE A 108 6.38 -4.22 -9.63
CA PHE A 108 7.41 -5.19 -9.29
C PHE A 108 6.94 -6.26 -8.30
N SER A 109 5.85 -6.02 -7.57
CA SER A 109 5.42 -6.89 -6.47
C SER A 109 5.04 -8.30 -6.89
N GLY A 110 4.47 -8.44 -8.09
CA GLY A 110 3.93 -9.72 -8.51
C GLY A 110 2.81 -10.24 -7.60
N ALA A 111 2.26 -9.38 -6.73
CA ALA A 111 1.21 -9.78 -5.82
C ALA A 111 -0.07 -10.18 -6.58
N PRO A 112 -0.74 -11.27 -6.17
CA PRO A 112 -1.96 -11.71 -6.83
C PRO A 112 -3.12 -10.73 -6.70
N VAL A 113 -3.13 -9.92 -5.63
CA VAL A 113 -4.12 -8.85 -5.44
C VAL A 113 -3.41 -7.51 -5.28
N ARG A 114 -3.74 -6.58 -6.17
CA ARG A 114 -3.23 -5.21 -6.17
C ARG A 114 -4.43 -4.28 -6.18
N LEU A 115 -4.67 -3.62 -5.07
CA LEU A 115 -5.88 -2.85 -4.82
C LEU A 115 -5.58 -1.35 -4.76
N SER A 116 -6.45 -0.54 -5.34
CA SER A 116 -6.37 0.91 -5.26
C SER A 116 -7.74 1.54 -5.51
N TYR A 117 -7.82 2.87 -5.46
CA TYR A 117 -8.98 3.58 -6.01
C TYR A 117 -8.96 3.48 -7.54
N THR A 118 -10.07 3.81 -8.19
CA THR A 118 -10.20 3.68 -9.64
C THR A 118 -9.06 4.39 -10.36
N PRO A 119 -8.17 3.64 -11.06
CA PRO A 119 -7.01 4.24 -11.70
C PRO A 119 -7.37 4.86 -13.06
N PRO A 120 -6.53 5.79 -13.55
CA PRO A 120 -6.65 6.23 -14.94
C PRO A 120 -6.45 5.04 -15.91
N TRP A 121 -6.97 5.16 -17.12
CA TRP A 121 -6.94 4.08 -18.10
C TRP A 121 -5.53 3.53 -18.38
N TYR A 122 -4.51 4.37 -18.36
CA TYR A 122 -3.13 3.99 -18.70
C TYR A 122 -2.41 3.21 -17.59
N THR A 123 -2.96 3.19 -16.37
CA THR A 123 -2.39 2.40 -15.25
C THR A 123 -3.32 1.27 -14.80
N ARG A 124 -4.44 1.08 -15.48
CA ARG A 124 -5.46 0.09 -15.07
C ARG A 124 -4.89 -1.32 -14.92
N LEU A 125 -3.92 -1.70 -15.77
CA LEU A 125 -3.35 -3.05 -15.74
C LEU A 125 -2.45 -3.32 -14.53
N LEU A 126 -2.02 -2.26 -13.80
CA LEU A 126 -1.22 -2.43 -12.59
C LEU A 126 -2.05 -2.95 -11.42
N TYR A 127 -3.37 -2.74 -11.44
CA TYR A 127 -4.25 -3.06 -10.32
C TYR A 127 -5.23 -4.16 -10.71
N THR A 128 -5.35 -5.16 -9.85
CA THR A 128 -6.29 -6.28 -10.07
C THR A 128 -7.71 -5.91 -9.64
N HIS A 129 -7.82 -5.04 -8.63
CA HIS A 129 -9.08 -4.62 -8.05
C HIS A 129 -9.04 -3.12 -7.76
N SER A 130 -10.19 -2.47 -7.87
CA SER A 130 -10.32 -1.06 -7.56
C SER A 130 -11.70 -0.73 -7.02
N SER A 131 -11.81 0.39 -6.31
CA SER A 131 -13.06 0.90 -5.80
C SER A 131 -13.03 2.41 -5.88
N ASP A 132 -14.15 3.02 -6.23
CA ASP A 132 -14.24 4.48 -6.26
C ASP A 132 -14.03 5.05 -4.86
N MET A 133 -13.23 6.10 -4.79
CA MET A 133 -12.96 6.78 -3.52
C MET A 133 -14.14 7.67 -3.16
N LEU A 134 -14.62 7.56 -1.92
CA LEU A 134 -15.68 8.43 -1.43
C LEU A 134 -15.16 9.85 -1.22
N ASP A 135 -15.98 10.83 -1.60
CA ASP A 135 -15.69 12.22 -1.30
C ASP A 135 -15.90 12.51 0.18
N GLY A 136 -15.21 13.52 0.69
CA GLY A 136 -15.37 14.00 2.06
C GLY A 136 -14.17 13.69 2.95
N TYR A 137 -14.42 13.14 4.15
CA TYR A 137 -13.35 12.90 5.12
C TYR A 137 -12.32 11.90 4.61
N SER A 138 -11.04 12.30 4.58
CA SER A 138 -9.97 11.53 3.93
C SER A 138 -9.78 10.12 4.48
N ALA A 139 -9.97 9.91 5.79
CA ALA A 139 -9.86 8.57 6.37
C ALA A 139 -10.93 7.63 5.82
N MET A 140 -12.16 8.12 5.66
CA MET A 140 -13.24 7.34 5.06
C MET A 140 -13.00 7.11 3.57
N SER A 141 -12.47 8.09 2.86
CA SER A 141 -12.11 7.96 1.44
C SER A 141 -11.09 6.85 1.25
N LYS A 142 -10.07 6.79 2.09
CA LYS A 142 -9.07 5.72 2.05
C LYS A 142 -9.67 4.37 2.41
N ALA A 143 -10.51 4.33 3.44
CA ALA A 143 -11.18 3.09 3.85
C ALA A 143 -12.08 2.54 2.72
N SER A 144 -12.69 3.41 1.91
CA SER A 144 -13.54 2.97 0.81
C SER A 144 -12.78 2.16 -0.24
N VAL A 145 -11.48 2.37 -0.39
CA VAL A 145 -10.63 1.60 -1.29
C VAL A 145 -10.62 0.12 -0.90
N LEU A 146 -10.84 -0.19 0.37
CA LEU A 146 -10.82 -1.55 0.90
C LEU A 146 -12.12 -2.32 0.69
N ARG A 147 -13.17 -1.68 0.15
CA ARG A 147 -14.49 -2.33 -0.04
C ARG A 147 -14.43 -3.69 -0.74
N PRO A 148 -13.62 -3.89 -1.80
CA PRO A 148 -13.55 -5.20 -2.44
C PRO A 148 -13.13 -6.34 -1.53
N LEU A 149 -12.49 -6.02 -0.40
CA LEU A 149 -12.03 -7.00 0.58
C LEU A 149 -13.13 -7.42 1.58
N GLY A 150 -14.22 -6.70 1.61
CA GLY A 150 -15.34 -7.00 2.51
C GLY A 150 -15.56 -6.09 3.71
#